data_7e2dd1d6c14dc24e48940caa8a628ed1
#
_entry.id   7e2dd1d6c14dc24e48940caa8a628ed1
#
_cell.length_a   1.000
_cell.length_b   1.000
_cell.length_c   1.000
_cell.angle_alpha   90.00
_cell.angle_beta   90.00
_cell.angle_gamma   90.00
#
_symmetry.space_group_name_H-M   'P 1'
#
loop_
_entity.id
_entity.type
_entity.pdbx_description
1 polymer ?
#
loop_
_entity_poly.entity_id
_entity_poly.type
_entity_poly.pdbx_seq_one_letter_code
_entity_poly.pdbx_strand_id
1 'polypeptide(L)'
;MDDLLGLEDLVANTAFLNAQQIDRNELRKLRLSLILPKPTRTSSVRAEVGRNYESLCEHQPIGRQLFRQFLLASNSQYAAAAEFLEELDNWGLAEDKTREKVKKSILANFCQPESRTFLSYLTGEAAEKNKKLTERNFSEVILGQLKEATRDFLKGRPFSEYLKSPYFYRFLQWKEHEKQRISDKYFYEFRTLGRGGFGEVCAVQVKHTGQMYACKKLDKRRLKKKGGERFALLEKQIMEKVNSLFIVNLAYSYDSKNHLCLVMDLMNGGDLKFHIYELGERGIHMERVVYYTAQITTGILHLHSMNIVYRDMKPENVLLDAKGQCRLSDLGLAVELPKSKTICQKAGTTGYMAPEILRQENYRTSVDWWALGCSVYEMVAARLPFKDFREKVQKEEVTRRTLEDECKFEHKRFDDPTKDIISRFLKKKVAYRLGCRSGDDPRNHSFFKAINLHRLEAGLVEAPWVPNPNIVYAKDAHKLRETSEVEDIKFESKDLKFFKEFSTGAVSIQWQKEMIESGVFDELNNQEVNGHGFDNDWKSRVCIILAEKWFRSRLTVMRLEAGSDGNPRRNSIIVGCEGRVGSPLWTTCRQDKVSRNMFLPGAYKPLPGFSSPMALHCNCYPPRHTSQQLCNAH
;
A
#
# COMPACT_ATOMS: atom_id res chain seq x y z
N MET A 1 -7.90 -19.85 -39.10
CA MET A 1 -7.86 -18.51 -38.46
C MET A 1 -7.89 -18.65 -36.93
N ASP A 2 -8.74 -19.50 -36.37
CA ASP A 2 -8.84 -19.67 -34.91
C ASP A 2 -7.53 -20.18 -34.24
N ASP A 3 -6.78 -21.05 -34.91
CA ASP A 3 -5.48 -21.55 -34.40
C ASP A 3 -4.41 -20.46 -34.31
N LEU A 4 -4.41 -19.49 -35.23
CA LEU A 4 -3.47 -18.35 -35.21
C LEU A 4 -3.82 -17.36 -34.08
N LEU A 5 -5.12 -17.09 -33.87
CA LEU A 5 -5.61 -16.23 -32.78
C LEU A 5 -5.30 -16.85 -31.42
N GLY A 6 -5.44 -18.18 -31.31
CA GLY A 6 -5.07 -18.90 -30.08
C GLY A 6 -3.56 -18.82 -29.77
N LEU A 7 -2.71 -18.83 -30.80
CA LEU A 7 -1.25 -18.68 -30.67
C LEU A 7 -0.85 -17.26 -30.22
N GLU A 8 -1.49 -16.25 -30.79
CA GLU A 8 -1.27 -14.83 -30.37
C GLU A 8 -1.63 -14.61 -28.90
N ASP A 9 -2.77 -15.16 -28.44
CA ASP A 9 -3.14 -15.09 -27.03
C ASP A 9 -2.17 -15.84 -26.12
N LEU A 10 -1.66 -17.00 -26.55
CA LEU A 10 -0.67 -17.77 -25.82
C LEU A 10 0.65 -16.97 -25.67
N VAL A 11 1.13 -16.36 -26.73
CA VAL A 11 2.34 -15.49 -26.72
C VAL A 11 2.13 -14.29 -25.79
N ALA A 12 0.98 -13.60 -25.90
CA ALA A 12 0.65 -12.46 -25.07
C ALA A 12 0.50 -12.82 -23.58
N ASN A 13 -0.10 -13.98 -23.28
CA ASN A 13 -0.22 -14.51 -21.93
C ASN A 13 1.17 -14.85 -21.35
N THR A 14 2.02 -15.52 -22.12
CA THR A 14 3.38 -15.87 -21.72
C THR A 14 4.23 -14.63 -21.45
N ALA A 15 4.17 -13.62 -22.32
CA ALA A 15 4.87 -12.35 -22.13
C ALA A 15 4.40 -11.63 -20.85
N PHE A 16 3.08 -11.63 -20.59
CA PHE A 16 2.50 -11.04 -19.38
C PHE A 16 2.94 -11.78 -18.10
N LEU A 17 2.95 -13.12 -18.10
CA LEU A 17 3.40 -13.91 -16.96
C LEU A 17 4.90 -13.73 -16.70
N ASN A 18 5.71 -13.71 -17.75
CA ASN A 18 7.15 -13.46 -17.63
C ASN A 18 7.47 -12.05 -17.12
N ALA A 19 6.69 -11.05 -17.51
CA ALA A 19 6.87 -9.67 -17.04
C ALA A 19 6.64 -9.51 -15.53
N GLN A 20 5.92 -10.43 -14.89
CA GLN A 20 5.78 -10.45 -13.44
C GLN A 20 7.04 -10.98 -12.73
N GLN A 21 7.94 -11.67 -13.46
CA GLN A 21 9.22 -12.17 -12.97
C GLN A 21 10.34 -11.23 -13.45
N ILE A 22 10.64 -10.22 -12.65
CA ILE A 22 11.53 -9.13 -13.03
C ILE A 22 13.00 -9.57 -13.00
N ASP A 23 13.76 -9.34 -14.08
CA ASP A 23 15.22 -9.36 -14.03
C ASP A 23 15.74 -8.12 -13.28
N ARG A 24 16.23 -8.35 -12.06
CA ARG A 24 16.80 -7.32 -11.18
C ARG A 24 17.99 -6.60 -11.82
N ASN A 25 18.74 -7.25 -12.69
CA ASN A 25 19.92 -6.64 -13.36
C ASN A 25 19.48 -5.66 -14.45
N GLU A 26 18.44 -5.98 -15.21
CA GLU A 26 17.85 -5.04 -16.17
C GLU A 26 17.26 -3.81 -15.48
N LEU A 27 16.48 -4.01 -14.42
CA LEU A 27 15.95 -2.90 -13.63
C LEU A 27 17.06 -2.00 -13.11
N ARG A 28 18.15 -2.57 -12.58
CA ARG A 28 19.29 -1.79 -12.09
C ARG A 28 19.91 -0.93 -13.20
N LYS A 29 20.04 -1.46 -14.41
CA LYS A 29 20.55 -0.68 -15.57
C LYS A 29 19.63 0.50 -15.90
N LEU A 30 18.31 0.28 -15.92
CA LEU A 30 17.34 1.34 -16.20
C LEU A 30 17.36 2.42 -15.12
N ARG A 31 17.58 2.04 -13.85
CA ARG A 31 17.64 2.95 -12.71
C ARG A 31 18.90 3.83 -12.68
N LEU A 32 19.99 3.43 -13.33
CA LEU A 32 21.21 4.24 -13.41
C LEU A 32 20.98 5.63 -14.04
N SER A 33 19.93 5.76 -14.85
CA SER A 33 19.53 7.04 -15.45
C SER A 33 18.67 7.92 -14.54
N LEU A 34 18.15 7.39 -13.42
CA LEU A 34 17.33 8.13 -12.47
C LEU A 34 18.21 8.98 -11.56
N ILE A 35 17.94 10.26 -11.52
CA ILE A 35 18.65 11.22 -10.67
C ILE A 35 17.61 12.16 -10.05
N LEU A 36 17.71 12.36 -8.74
CA LEU A 36 16.85 13.35 -8.07
C LEU A 36 17.18 14.77 -8.56
N PRO A 37 16.18 15.64 -8.74
CA PRO A 37 16.38 17.03 -9.11
C PRO A 37 17.32 17.76 -8.15
N LYS A 38 18.12 18.69 -8.68
CA LYS A 38 19.02 19.51 -7.86
C LYS A 38 18.21 20.32 -6.82
N PRO A 39 18.73 20.54 -5.60
CA PRO A 39 18.04 21.30 -4.56
C PRO A 39 17.58 22.70 -5.02
N THR A 40 18.32 23.33 -5.94
CA THR A 40 17.97 24.65 -6.51
C THR A 40 16.65 24.68 -7.29
N ARG A 41 16.16 23.52 -7.76
CA ARG A 41 14.89 23.41 -8.48
C ARG A 41 13.67 23.21 -7.56
N THR A 42 13.88 23.09 -6.25
CA THR A 42 12.79 22.76 -5.30
C THR A 42 12.08 23.99 -4.72
N SER A 43 12.42 25.20 -5.14
CA SER A 43 11.84 26.45 -4.59
C SER A 43 10.32 26.54 -4.79
N SER A 44 9.81 26.17 -5.98
CA SER A 44 8.37 26.15 -6.27
C SER A 44 7.64 25.14 -5.38
N VAL A 45 8.15 23.93 -5.31
CA VAL A 45 7.59 22.85 -4.48
C VAL A 45 7.59 23.25 -3.00
N ARG A 46 8.64 23.91 -2.53
CA ARG A 46 8.73 24.38 -1.14
C ARG A 46 7.63 25.39 -0.76
N ALA A 47 7.15 26.17 -1.72
CA ALA A 47 6.05 27.10 -1.52
C ALA A 47 4.68 26.38 -1.52
N GLU A 48 4.54 25.32 -2.32
CA GLU A 48 3.29 24.56 -2.49
C GLU A 48 3.06 23.52 -1.37
N VAL A 49 4.15 22.93 -0.86
CA VAL A 49 4.07 21.88 0.18
C VAL A 49 3.64 22.50 1.50
N GLY A 50 2.48 22.07 2.00
CA GLY A 50 1.98 22.45 3.32
C GLY A 50 2.93 21.98 4.42
N ARG A 51 3.20 22.85 5.39
CA ARG A 51 4.11 22.58 6.53
C ARG A 51 3.33 22.06 7.74
N ASN A 52 2.49 21.08 7.51
CA ASN A 52 1.68 20.42 8.54
C ASN A 52 2.29 19.05 8.84
N TYR A 53 2.46 18.75 10.13
CA TYR A 53 3.08 17.50 10.60
C TYR A 53 2.35 16.26 10.06
N GLU A 54 1.03 16.20 10.23
CA GLU A 54 0.21 15.06 9.81
C GLU A 54 0.35 14.83 8.29
N SER A 55 0.26 15.90 7.51
CA SER A 55 0.39 15.82 6.05
C SER A 55 1.76 15.31 5.63
N LEU A 56 2.85 15.83 6.21
CA LEU A 56 4.21 15.51 5.78
C LEU A 56 4.74 14.20 6.36
N CYS A 57 4.51 13.98 7.67
CA CYS A 57 5.18 12.92 8.41
C CYS A 57 4.29 11.69 8.65
N GLU A 58 2.97 11.81 8.45
CA GLU A 58 2.05 10.69 8.64
C GLU A 58 1.38 10.24 7.33
N HIS A 59 0.91 11.18 6.50
CA HIS A 59 0.15 10.83 5.31
C HIS A 59 1.03 10.54 4.08
N GLN A 60 2.18 11.20 3.96
CA GLN A 60 3.08 10.99 2.82
C GLN A 60 4.11 9.90 3.10
N PRO A 61 4.13 8.78 2.35
CA PRO A 61 5.03 7.65 2.62
C PRO A 61 6.51 8.02 2.65
N ILE A 62 7.00 8.78 1.65
CA ILE A 62 8.39 9.25 1.60
C ILE A 62 8.67 10.25 2.73
N GLY A 63 7.72 11.13 3.03
CA GLY A 63 7.84 12.07 4.15
C GLY A 63 7.99 11.35 5.48
N ARG A 64 7.19 10.31 5.72
CA ARG A 64 7.28 9.44 6.92
C ARG A 64 8.65 8.77 7.03
N GLN A 65 9.16 8.21 5.93
CA GLN A 65 10.46 7.53 5.92
C GLN A 65 11.61 8.51 6.23
N LEU A 66 11.62 9.68 5.60
CA LEU A 66 12.66 10.68 5.81
C LEU A 66 12.59 11.32 7.20
N PHE A 67 11.38 11.56 7.72
CA PHE A 67 11.22 12.03 9.10
C PHE A 67 11.71 10.99 10.11
N ARG A 68 11.37 9.71 9.91
CA ARG A 68 11.88 8.62 10.73
C ARG A 68 13.41 8.53 10.70
N GLN A 69 14.02 8.62 9.52
CA GLN A 69 15.48 8.65 9.36
C GLN A 69 16.11 9.84 10.11
N PHE A 70 15.49 11.03 10.02
CA PHE A 70 15.90 12.20 10.78
C PHE A 70 15.86 11.97 12.28
N LEU A 71 14.76 11.42 12.81
CA LEU A 71 14.61 11.14 14.24
C LEU A 71 15.68 10.17 14.75
N LEU A 72 15.92 9.08 14.02
CA LEU A 72 16.92 8.07 14.37
C LEU A 72 18.37 8.59 14.31
N ALA A 73 18.65 9.55 13.42
CA ALA A 73 19.97 10.17 13.27
C ALA A 73 20.22 11.36 14.22
N SER A 74 19.18 11.83 14.91
CA SER A 74 19.26 13.00 15.80
C SER A 74 19.73 12.61 17.23
N ASN A 75 18.95 12.87 18.24
CA ASN A 75 19.27 12.56 19.62
C ASN A 75 18.49 11.32 20.14
N SER A 76 18.89 10.82 21.33
CA SER A 76 18.29 9.61 21.91
C SER A 76 16.78 9.74 22.19
N GLN A 77 16.29 10.93 22.55
CA GLN A 77 14.85 11.15 22.80
C GLN A 77 14.04 11.05 21.52
N TYR A 78 14.55 11.60 20.40
CA TYR A 78 13.86 11.52 19.10
C TYR A 78 13.86 10.08 18.57
N ALA A 79 14.99 9.39 18.71
CA ALA A 79 15.10 7.98 18.34
C ALA A 79 14.14 7.10 19.15
N ALA A 80 14.09 7.30 20.49
CA ALA A 80 13.18 6.57 21.36
C ALA A 80 11.71 6.80 21.00
N ALA A 81 11.32 8.04 20.64
CA ALA A 81 9.96 8.34 20.19
C ALA A 81 9.60 7.62 18.88
N ALA A 82 10.52 7.57 17.92
CA ALA A 82 10.31 6.87 16.65
C ALA A 82 10.21 5.34 16.84
N GLU A 83 11.11 4.76 17.66
CA GLU A 83 11.13 3.33 17.97
C GLU A 83 9.90 2.90 18.77
N PHE A 84 9.43 3.75 19.70
CA PHE A 84 8.21 3.48 20.47
C PHE A 84 6.96 3.41 19.60
N LEU A 85 6.77 4.36 18.67
CA LEU A 85 5.63 4.32 17.75
C LEU A 85 5.66 3.08 16.85
N GLU A 86 6.84 2.68 16.37
CA GLU A 86 7.01 1.47 15.57
C GLU A 86 6.64 0.21 16.38
N GLU A 87 7.09 0.14 17.65
CA GLU A 87 6.81 -1.01 18.50
C GLU A 87 5.33 -1.08 18.93
N LEU A 88 4.66 0.07 19.09
CA LEU A 88 3.20 0.10 19.28
C LEU A 88 2.43 -0.42 18.07
N ASP A 89 2.85 -0.04 16.87
CA ASP A 89 2.24 -0.54 15.64
C ASP A 89 2.50 -2.06 15.50
N ASN A 90 3.72 -2.54 15.81
CA ASN A 90 4.04 -3.96 15.87
C ASN A 90 3.17 -4.72 16.86
N TRP A 91 2.93 -4.16 18.06
CA TRP A 91 2.05 -4.78 19.06
C TRP A 91 0.60 -4.86 18.60
N GLY A 92 0.08 -3.80 17.99
CA GLY A 92 -1.30 -3.77 17.45
C GLY A 92 -1.53 -4.80 16.34
N LEU A 93 -0.48 -5.11 15.56
CA LEU A 93 -0.53 -6.03 14.42
C LEU A 93 -0.05 -7.46 14.74
N ALA A 94 0.50 -7.67 15.93
CA ALA A 94 1.04 -8.97 16.34
C ALA A 94 -0.07 -10.02 16.47
N GLU A 95 0.28 -11.27 16.13
CA GLU A 95 -0.54 -12.43 16.44
C GLU A 95 -0.51 -12.72 17.94
N ASP A 96 -1.54 -13.37 18.46
CA ASP A 96 -1.67 -13.66 19.89
C ASP A 96 -0.42 -14.32 20.47
N LYS A 97 0.22 -15.24 19.74
CA LYS A 97 1.46 -15.93 20.14
C LYS A 97 2.66 -14.99 20.29
N THR A 98 2.73 -13.92 19.50
CA THR A 98 3.84 -12.97 19.49
C THR A 98 3.54 -11.70 20.28
N ARG A 99 2.26 -11.39 20.52
CA ARG A 99 1.76 -10.17 21.17
C ARG A 99 2.32 -10.00 22.58
N GLU A 100 2.41 -11.09 23.36
CA GLU A 100 3.02 -11.07 24.70
C GLU A 100 4.54 -10.77 24.66
N LYS A 101 5.25 -11.23 23.65
CA LYS A 101 6.68 -10.91 23.47
C LYS A 101 6.87 -9.43 23.18
N VAL A 102 6.07 -8.86 22.29
CA VAL A 102 6.12 -7.42 21.95
C VAL A 102 5.72 -6.58 23.16
N LYS A 103 4.71 -6.96 23.93
CA LYS A 103 4.31 -6.32 25.18
C LYS A 103 5.48 -6.25 26.17
N LYS A 104 6.19 -7.37 26.39
CA LYS A 104 7.38 -7.40 27.27
C LYS A 104 8.50 -6.50 26.73
N SER A 105 8.69 -6.45 25.41
CA SER A 105 9.65 -5.55 24.76
C SER A 105 9.29 -4.08 25.01
N ILE A 106 8.01 -3.68 24.88
CA ILE A 106 7.55 -2.32 25.18
C ILE A 106 7.85 -1.96 26.65
N LEU A 107 7.47 -2.82 27.58
CA LEU A 107 7.67 -2.57 29.01
C LEU A 107 9.15 -2.44 29.38
N ALA A 108 10.02 -3.31 28.86
CA ALA A 108 11.44 -3.31 29.15
C ALA A 108 12.18 -2.13 28.51
N ASN A 109 11.85 -1.78 27.27
CA ASN A 109 12.62 -0.79 26.53
C ASN A 109 12.14 0.65 26.76
N PHE A 110 10.84 0.89 26.93
CA PHE A 110 10.29 2.25 26.90
C PHE A 110 9.74 2.73 28.26
N CYS A 111 9.50 1.81 29.21
CA CYS A 111 8.89 2.16 30.49
C CYS A 111 9.89 2.15 31.66
N GLN A 112 11.06 1.54 31.51
CA GLN A 112 12.08 1.47 32.56
C GLN A 112 13.04 2.65 32.45
N PRO A 113 13.25 3.44 33.56
CA PRO A 113 14.14 4.62 33.55
C PRO A 113 15.58 4.30 33.14
N GLU A 114 16.06 3.08 33.42
CA GLU A 114 17.41 2.62 33.11
C GLU A 114 17.62 2.26 31.65
N SER A 115 16.52 2.16 30.87
CA SER A 115 16.60 1.85 29.45
C SER A 115 17.09 3.04 28.63
N ARG A 116 17.93 2.77 27.63
CA ARG A 116 18.41 3.79 26.69
C ARG A 116 17.28 4.43 25.87
N THR A 117 16.18 3.72 25.68
CA THR A 117 15.00 4.15 24.91
C THR A 117 13.85 4.56 25.82
N PHE A 118 14.13 4.79 27.13
CA PHE A 118 13.13 5.33 28.04
C PHE A 118 12.51 6.62 27.52
N LEU A 119 11.18 6.76 27.64
CA LEU A 119 10.43 7.91 27.09
C LEU A 119 10.60 9.14 27.98
N SER A 120 11.83 9.64 28.12
CA SER A 120 12.21 10.76 29.00
C SER A 120 11.61 12.12 28.56
N TYR A 121 11.10 12.22 27.35
CA TYR A 121 10.44 13.41 26.83
C TYR A 121 8.96 13.54 27.27
N LEU A 122 8.37 12.48 27.80
CA LEU A 122 7.01 12.54 28.33
C LEU A 122 6.95 13.41 29.59
N THR A 123 5.89 14.17 29.73
CA THR A 123 5.64 15.07 30.87
C THR A 123 4.25 14.85 31.46
N GLY A 124 4.05 15.35 32.69
CA GLY A 124 2.74 15.31 33.35
C GLY A 124 2.18 13.90 33.52
N GLU A 125 0.90 13.74 33.28
CA GLU A 125 0.16 12.47 33.46
C GLU A 125 0.70 11.32 32.58
N ALA A 126 1.15 11.63 31.36
CA ALA A 126 1.69 10.62 30.46
C ALA A 126 3.01 10.04 31.01
N ALA A 127 3.87 10.85 31.59
CA ALA A 127 5.11 10.38 32.23
C ALA A 127 4.82 9.46 33.42
N GLU A 128 3.84 9.83 34.26
CA GLU A 128 3.45 9.00 35.41
C GLU A 128 2.80 7.68 34.97
N LYS A 129 1.96 7.69 33.93
CA LYS A 129 1.37 6.48 33.36
C LYS A 129 2.44 5.56 32.79
N ASN A 130 3.44 6.11 32.08
CA ASN A 130 4.51 5.32 31.50
C ASN A 130 5.35 4.62 32.58
N LYS A 131 5.76 5.33 33.66
CA LYS A 131 6.52 4.77 34.78
C LYS A 131 5.77 3.69 35.56
N LYS A 132 4.43 3.81 35.67
CA LYS A 132 3.55 2.87 36.38
C LYS A 132 3.02 1.75 35.50
N LEU A 133 3.39 1.72 34.20
CA LEU A 133 2.92 0.69 33.26
C LEU A 133 3.60 -0.65 33.58
N THR A 134 2.79 -1.68 33.81
CA THR A 134 3.19 -3.05 34.13
C THR A 134 2.38 -4.05 33.32
N GLU A 135 2.74 -5.32 33.35
CA GLU A 135 1.96 -6.37 32.66
C GLU A 135 0.49 -6.42 33.09
N ARG A 136 0.18 -6.03 34.36
CA ARG A 136 -1.18 -6.11 34.94
C ARG A 136 -2.12 -5.00 34.44
N ASN A 137 -1.59 -3.81 34.19
CA ASN A 137 -2.38 -2.63 33.75
C ASN A 137 -2.13 -2.25 32.29
N PHE A 138 -1.45 -3.11 31.52
CA PHE A 138 -1.18 -2.92 30.10
C PHE A 138 -2.49 -2.96 29.31
N SER A 139 -2.90 -1.84 28.74
CA SER A 139 -4.17 -1.70 28.02
C SER A 139 -4.04 -0.80 26.79
N GLU A 140 -4.90 -1.03 25.80
CA GLU A 140 -4.97 -0.20 24.58
C GLU A 140 -5.24 1.26 24.91
N VAL A 141 -6.03 1.53 25.95
CA VAL A 141 -6.36 2.90 26.39
C VAL A 141 -5.11 3.65 26.86
N ILE A 142 -4.29 3.02 27.70
CA ILE A 142 -3.05 3.64 28.20
C ILE A 142 -2.05 3.81 27.04
N LEU A 143 -1.87 2.79 26.22
CA LEU A 143 -0.98 2.87 25.06
C LEU A 143 -1.42 3.95 24.08
N GLY A 144 -2.73 4.12 23.85
CA GLY A 144 -3.29 5.19 23.03
C GLY A 144 -2.93 6.57 23.56
N GLN A 145 -3.03 6.78 24.88
CA GLN A 145 -2.62 8.02 25.54
C GLN A 145 -1.13 8.31 25.41
N LEU A 146 -0.29 7.29 25.58
CA LEU A 146 1.16 7.41 25.38
C LEU A 146 1.52 7.68 23.92
N LYS A 147 0.79 7.06 22.98
CA LYS A 147 0.93 7.29 21.53
C LYS A 147 0.63 8.76 21.18
N GLU A 148 -0.48 9.30 21.67
CA GLU A 148 -0.84 10.70 21.41
C GLU A 148 0.16 11.67 22.06
N ALA A 149 0.56 11.45 23.30
CA ALA A 149 1.58 12.27 23.96
C ALA A 149 2.93 12.25 23.20
N THR A 150 3.29 11.10 22.63
CA THR A 150 4.49 10.97 21.78
C THR A 150 4.33 11.75 20.46
N ARG A 151 3.15 11.67 19.83
CA ARG A 151 2.85 12.44 18.62
C ARG A 151 2.90 13.94 18.87
N ASP A 152 2.35 14.40 20.00
CA ASP A 152 2.38 15.81 20.39
C ASP A 152 3.82 16.31 20.63
N PHE A 153 4.65 15.50 21.26
CA PHE A 153 6.08 15.79 21.36
C PHE A 153 6.74 15.92 19.98
N LEU A 154 6.46 14.98 19.05
CA LEU A 154 7.04 14.98 17.70
C LEU A 154 6.58 16.16 16.86
N LYS A 155 5.34 16.64 17.03
CA LYS A 155 4.79 17.85 16.38
C LYS A 155 5.50 19.13 16.78
N GLY A 156 6.14 19.17 17.93
CA GLY A 156 6.81 20.33 18.50
C GLY A 156 8.20 20.58 17.90
N ARG A 157 9.20 20.58 18.79
CA ARG A 157 10.59 20.86 18.42
C ARG A 157 11.18 19.90 17.38
N PRO A 158 10.97 18.55 17.45
CA PRO A 158 11.48 17.62 16.46
C PRO A 158 11.05 17.96 15.05
N PHE A 159 9.76 18.28 14.83
CA PHE A 159 9.24 18.66 13.53
C PHE A 159 9.82 20.01 13.04
N SER A 160 9.96 21.00 13.93
CA SER A 160 10.57 22.29 13.59
C SER A 160 12.02 22.16 13.15
N GLU A 161 12.79 21.24 13.76
CA GLU A 161 14.17 20.94 13.39
C GLU A 161 14.23 20.13 12.08
N TYR A 162 13.31 19.17 11.88
CA TYR A 162 13.17 18.44 10.62
C TYR A 162 12.98 19.37 9.42
N LEU A 163 12.13 20.39 9.51
CA LEU A 163 11.90 21.35 8.41
C LEU A 163 13.14 22.16 8.01
N LYS A 164 14.19 22.17 8.84
CA LYS A 164 15.49 22.80 8.57
C LYS A 164 16.57 21.79 8.18
N SER A 165 16.27 20.49 8.26
CA SER A 165 17.22 19.41 8.08
C SER A 165 17.45 19.05 6.60
N PRO A 166 18.57 18.40 6.27
CA PRO A 166 18.82 17.82 4.96
C PRO A 166 17.74 16.83 4.52
N TYR A 167 17.11 16.13 5.46
CA TYR A 167 16.04 15.16 5.20
C TYR A 167 14.80 15.83 4.59
N PHE A 168 14.42 17.01 5.08
CA PHE A 168 13.31 17.76 4.49
C PHE A 168 13.66 18.29 3.09
N TYR A 169 14.90 18.75 2.85
CA TYR A 169 15.34 19.11 1.50
C TYR A 169 15.30 17.92 0.55
N ARG A 170 15.65 16.74 1.02
CA ARG A 170 15.53 15.50 0.25
C ARG A 170 14.06 15.18 -0.07
N PHE A 171 13.15 15.37 0.87
CA PHE A 171 11.72 15.27 0.63
C PHE A 171 11.25 16.21 -0.49
N LEU A 172 11.70 17.47 -0.49
CA LEU A 172 11.38 18.41 -1.56
C LEU A 172 11.92 17.98 -2.94
N GLN A 173 13.09 17.35 -2.99
CA GLN A 173 13.62 16.77 -4.23
C GLN A 173 12.72 15.64 -4.76
N TRP A 174 12.22 14.78 -3.87
CA TRP A 174 11.25 13.74 -4.23
C TRP A 174 9.92 14.32 -4.73
N LYS A 175 9.43 15.37 -4.09
CA LYS A 175 8.21 16.06 -4.53
C LYS A 175 8.38 16.78 -5.88
N GLU A 176 9.56 17.26 -6.20
CA GLU A 176 9.86 17.80 -7.53
C GLU A 176 10.00 16.68 -8.56
N HIS A 177 10.59 15.54 -8.19
CA HIS A 177 10.69 14.35 -9.05
C HIS A 177 9.32 13.74 -9.39
N GLU A 178 8.37 13.79 -8.45
CA GLU A 178 6.97 13.37 -8.65
C GLU A 178 6.28 14.13 -9.78
N LYS A 179 6.66 15.39 -10.05
CA LYS A 179 6.09 16.24 -11.10
C LYS A 179 6.58 15.90 -12.52
N GLN A 180 7.42 14.87 -12.66
CA GLN A 180 7.90 14.46 -13.99
C GLN A 180 6.72 14.12 -14.92
N ARG A 181 6.89 14.45 -16.21
CA ARG A 181 5.86 14.18 -17.22
C ARG A 181 5.71 12.69 -17.45
N ILE A 182 4.52 12.18 -17.22
CA ILE A 182 4.15 10.79 -17.51
C ILE A 182 3.59 10.70 -18.95
N SER A 183 3.96 9.64 -19.67
CA SER A 183 3.49 9.35 -21.03
C SER A 183 3.62 7.85 -21.31
N ASP A 184 3.16 7.40 -22.49
CA ASP A 184 3.29 6.01 -22.95
C ASP A 184 4.73 5.47 -22.83
N LYS A 185 5.73 6.33 -23.02
CA LYS A 185 7.15 5.97 -22.93
C LYS A 185 7.60 5.51 -21.53
N TYR A 186 6.83 5.82 -20.51
CA TYR A 186 7.09 5.45 -19.12
C TYR A 186 6.83 3.97 -18.83
N PHE A 187 6.02 3.33 -19.70
CA PHE A 187 5.53 1.98 -19.52
C PHE A 187 5.96 1.03 -20.64
N TYR A 188 6.06 -0.27 -20.29
CA TYR A 188 5.93 -1.37 -21.24
C TYR A 188 4.46 -1.81 -21.24
N GLU A 189 3.91 -2.11 -22.40
CA GLU A 189 2.54 -2.58 -22.56
C GLU A 189 2.53 -4.06 -22.92
N PHE A 190 1.59 -4.79 -22.33
CA PHE A 190 1.39 -6.23 -22.53
C PHE A 190 -0.03 -6.49 -23.07
N ARG A 191 -0.61 -7.61 -22.68
CA ARG A 191 -1.92 -8.05 -23.18
C ARG A 191 -3.08 -7.13 -22.76
N THR A 192 -4.13 -7.13 -23.59
CA THR A 192 -5.45 -6.58 -23.22
C THR A 192 -6.12 -7.49 -22.19
N LEU A 193 -6.61 -6.90 -21.09
CA LEU A 193 -7.31 -7.56 -19.99
C LEU A 193 -8.84 -7.49 -20.18
N GLY A 194 -9.33 -6.45 -20.85
CA GLY A 194 -10.75 -6.23 -21.06
C GLY A 194 -11.03 -5.12 -22.06
N ARG A 195 -12.24 -5.13 -22.63
CA ARG A 195 -12.74 -4.06 -23.51
C ARG A 195 -14.11 -3.59 -23.04
N GLY A 196 -14.31 -2.28 -23.05
CA GLY A 196 -15.53 -1.62 -22.62
C GLY A 196 -16.05 -0.60 -23.62
N GLY A 197 -17.14 0.07 -23.29
CA GLY A 197 -17.82 1.00 -24.18
C GLY A 197 -17.02 2.24 -24.61
N PHE A 198 -15.99 2.63 -23.84
CA PHE A 198 -15.14 3.80 -24.12
C PHE A 198 -13.72 3.43 -24.56
N GLY A 199 -13.32 2.17 -24.44
CA GLY A 199 -11.95 1.75 -24.75
C GLY A 199 -11.60 0.37 -24.20
N GLU A 200 -10.35 0.18 -23.83
CA GLU A 200 -9.81 -1.10 -23.36
C GLU A 200 -8.98 -0.94 -22.09
N VAL A 201 -8.73 -2.05 -21.43
CA VAL A 201 -7.82 -2.16 -20.27
C VAL A 201 -6.68 -3.08 -20.65
N CYS A 202 -5.43 -2.62 -20.55
CA CYS A 202 -4.23 -3.38 -20.85
C CYS A 202 -3.37 -3.54 -19.61
N ALA A 203 -2.61 -4.63 -19.52
CA ALA A 203 -1.55 -4.76 -18.53
C ALA A 203 -0.35 -3.91 -18.95
N VAL A 204 0.22 -3.15 -18.00
CA VAL A 204 1.40 -2.32 -18.23
C VAL A 204 2.41 -2.48 -17.10
N GLN A 205 3.70 -2.24 -17.38
CA GLN A 205 4.76 -2.25 -16.39
C GLN A 205 5.54 -0.94 -16.42
N VAL A 206 5.74 -0.35 -15.25
CA VAL A 206 6.62 0.82 -15.11
C VAL A 206 8.07 0.42 -15.35
N LYS A 207 8.76 1.06 -16.30
CA LYS A 207 10.10 0.67 -16.73
C LYS A 207 11.15 0.70 -15.63
N HIS A 208 11.11 1.71 -14.76
CA HIS A 208 12.15 1.92 -13.74
C HIS A 208 11.91 1.13 -12.45
N THR A 209 10.66 0.84 -12.13
CA THR A 209 10.30 0.13 -10.90
C THR A 209 10.02 -1.34 -11.13
N GLY A 210 9.61 -1.69 -12.37
CA GLY A 210 9.11 -3.02 -12.71
C GLY A 210 7.70 -3.30 -12.16
N GLN A 211 7.07 -2.32 -11.51
CA GLN A 211 5.73 -2.47 -10.97
C GLN A 211 4.71 -2.68 -12.07
N MET A 212 3.88 -3.72 -11.91
CA MET A 212 2.79 -4.05 -12.84
C MET A 212 1.52 -3.32 -12.46
N TYR A 213 0.81 -2.82 -13.47
CA TYR A 213 -0.46 -2.10 -13.35
C TYR A 213 -1.45 -2.52 -14.44
N ALA A 214 -2.70 -2.12 -14.29
CA ALA A 214 -3.71 -2.12 -15.34
C ALA A 214 -3.89 -0.69 -15.86
N CYS A 215 -3.87 -0.50 -17.18
CA CYS A 215 -4.08 0.78 -17.83
C CYS A 215 -5.44 0.79 -18.55
N LYS A 216 -6.40 1.55 -18.03
CA LYS A 216 -7.71 1.82 -18.68
C LYS A 216 -7.50 2.94 -19.68
N LYS A 217 -7.57 2.61 -20.97
CA LYS A 217 -7.41 3.52 -22.10
C LYS A 217 -8.78 3.95 -22.60
N LEU A 218 -9.12 5.22 -22.45
CA LEU A 218 -10.35 5.82 -22.92
C LEU A 218 -10.08 6.49 -24.27
N ASP A 219 -10.68 5.99 -25.35
CA ASP A 219 -10.57 6.59 -26.67
C ASP A 219 -11.22 7.98 -26.68
N LYS A 220 -10.43 9.02 -27.00
CA LYS A 220 -10.84 10.42 -26.95
C LYS A 220 -12.03 10.73 -27.89
N ARG A 221 -12.07 10.09 -29.07
CA ARG A 221 -13.13 10.28 -30.07
C ARG A 221 -14.44 9.66 -29.59
N ARG A 222 -14.39 8.43 -29.08
CA ARG A 222 -15.55 7.74 -28.48
C ARG A 222 -16.10 8.49 -27.29
N LEU A 223 -15.21 8.97 -26.45
CA LEU A 223 -15.58 9.73 -25.26
C LEU A 223 -16.35 10.99 -25.65
N LYS A 224 -15.83 11.76 -26.62
CA LYS A 224 -16.50 12.95 -27.16
C LYS A 224 -17.81 12.61 -27.85
N LYS A 225 -17.86 11.58 -28.74
CA LYS A 225 -19.07 11.16 -29.45
C LYS A 225 -20.20 10.77 -28.50
N LYS A 226 -19.87 10.18 -27.35
CA LYS A 226 -20.85 9.73 -26.34
C LYS A 226 -21.14 10.77 -25.25
N GLY A 227 -20.47 11.92 -25.25
CA GLY A 227 -20.61 12.95 -24.20
C GLY A 227 -20.19 12.45 -22.81
N GLY A 228 -19.17 11.58 -22.77
CA GLY A 228 -18.74 10.91 -21.53
C GLY A 228 -17.66 11.64 -20.72
N GLU A 229 -17.22 12.82 -21.19
CA GLU A 229 -16.07 13.54 -20.62
C GLU A 229 -16.26 13.87 -19.14
N ARG A 230 -17.46 14.35 -18.78
CA ARG A 230 -17.78 14.70 -17.40
C ARG A 230 -17.73 13.48 -16.46
N PHE A 231 -18.24 12.34 -16.92
CA PHE A 231 -18.24 11.12 -16.12
C PHE A 231 -16.82 10.57 -15.94
N ALA A 232 -16.01 10.58 -17.01
CA ALA A 232 -14.63 10.15 -16.96
C ALA A 232 -13.78 11.04 -16.02
N LEU A 233 -14.02 12.35 -16.02
CA LEU A 233 -13.34 13.28 -15.12
C LEU A 233 -13.75 13.07 -13.66
N LEU A 234 -15.04 12.86 -13.39
CA LEU A 234 -15.53 12.57 -12.04
C LEU A 234 -14.96 11.25 -11.49
N GLU A 235 -14.97 10.19 -12.30
CA GLU A 235 -14.35 8.91 -11.95
C GLU A 235 -12.88 9.12 -11.55
N LYS A 236 -12.11 9.80 -12.40
CA LYS A 236 -10.70 10.10 -12.17
C LYS A 236 -10.48 10.93 -10.90
N GLN A 237 -11.26 11.97 -10.68
CA GLN A 237 -11.17 12.83 -9.49
C GLN A 237 -11.48 12.08 -8.19
N ILE A 238 -12.44 11.16 -8.21
CA ILE A 238 -12.74 10.29 -7.08
C ILE A 238 -11.57 9.34 -6.83
N MET A 239 -11.05 8.69 -7.89
CA MET A 239 -9.92 7.77 -7.78
C MET A 239 -8.64 8.44 -7.25
N GLU A 240 -8.40 9.71 -7.56
CA GLU A 240 -7.25 10.47 -7.02
C GLU A 240 -7.33 10.72 -5.51
N LYS A 241 -8.55 10.85 -4.98
CA LYS A 241 -8.78 11.08 -3.55
C LYS A 241 -8.70 9.79 -2.73
N VAL A 242 -9.06 8.67 -3.33
CA VAL A 242 -9.14 7.37 -2.65
C VAL A 242 -7.73 6.80 -2.43
N ASN A 243 -7.49 6.31 -1.21
CA ASN A 243 -6.27 5.58 -0.87
C ASN A 243 -6.62 4.48 0.14
N SER A 244 -6.91 3.28 -0.34
CA SER A 244 -7.35 2.16 0.48
C SER A 244 -6.81 0.83 -0.06
N LEU A 245 -6.50 -0.11 0.82
CA LEU A 245 -6.15 -1.48 0.45
C LEU A 245 -7.33 -2.27 -0.15
N PHE A 246 -8.57 -1.78 0.04
CA PHE A 246 -9.81 -2.45 -0.36
C PHE A 246 -10.49 -1.80 -1.57
N ILE A 247 -9.80 -0.87 -2.22
CA ILE A 247 -10.27 -0.19 -3.43
C ILE A 247 -9.12 -0.17 -4.43
N VAL A 248 -9.43 -0.34 -5.70
CA VAL A 248 -8.43 -0.22 -6.77
C VAL A 248 -7.95 1.23 -6.83
N ASN A 249 -6.67 1.45 -6.53
CA ASN A 249 -6.08 2.78 -6.46
C ASN A 249 -5.56 3.22 -7.83
N LEU A 250 -5.64 4.52 -8.09
CA LEU A 250 -5.04 5.16 -9.26
C LEU A 250 -3.58 5.53 -8.95
N ALA A 251 -2.65 5.07 -9.78
CA ALA A 251 -1.23 5.38 -9.66
C ALA A 251 -0.79 6.51 -10.59
N TYR A 252 -1.35 6.56 -11.81
CA TYR A 252 -1.03 7.60 -12.80
C TYR A 252 -2.24 7.93 -13.67
N SER A 253 -2.28 9.18 -14.16
CA SER A 253 -3.19 9.60 -15.21
C SER A 253 -2.44 10.46 -16.24
N TYR A 254 -2.56 10.11 -17.52
CA TYR A 254 -1.90 10.84 -18.59
C TYR A 254 -2.71 10.81 -19.89
N ASP A 255 -2.38 11.69 -20.82
CA ASP A 255 -2.93 11.64 -22.17
C ASP A 255 -1.88 11.18 -23.19
N SER A 256 -2.31 10.31 -24.09
CA SER A 256 -1.58 9.91 -25.29
C SER A 256 -2.20 10.56 -26.53
N LYS A 257 -1.69 10.26 -27.71
CA LYS A 257 -2.23 10.80 -28.97
C LYS A 257 -3.74 10.57 -29.10
N ASN A 258 -4.21 9.34 -28.83
CA ASN A 258 -5.59 8.91 -29.07
C ASN A 258 -6.39 8.62 -27.81
N HIS A 259 -5.74 8.45 -26.65
CA HIS A 259 -6.40 7.97 -25.43
C HIS A 259 -6.11 8.88 -24.21
N LEU A 260 -7.07 8.90 -23.31
CA LEU A 260 -6.87 9.28 -21.92
C LEU A 260 -6.63 8.01 -21.12
N CYS A 261 -5.56 7.97 -20.32
CA CYS A 261 -5.08 6.77 -19.67
C CYS A 261 -5.17 6.89 -18.14
N LEU A 262 -5.79 5.90 -17.50
CA LEU A 262 -5.81 5.71 -16.05
C LEU A 262 -5.02 4.45 -15.73
N VAL A 263 -3.88 4.60 -15.05
CA VAL A 263 -3.03 3.49 -14.61
C VAL A 263 -3.34 3.19 -13.15
N MET A 264 -3.80 1.98 -12.87
CA MET A 264 -4.34 1.56 -11.58
C MET A 264 -3.79 0.20 -11.15
N ASP A 265 -4.01 -0.19 -9.90
CA ASP A 265 -3.61 -1.49 -9.38
C ASP A 265 -4.01 -2.62 -10.34
N LEU A 266 -3.08 -3.57 -10.57
CA LEU A 266 -3.34 -4.77 -11.35
C LEU A 266 -4.07 -5.80 -10.50
N MET A 267 -5.25 -6.21 -10.95
CA MET A 267 -6.10 -7.21 -10.31
C MET A 267 -6.14 -8.46 -11.20
N ASN A 268 -5.19 -9.37 -11.00
CA ASN A 268 -4.98 -10.52 -11.87
C ASN A 268 -5.63 -11.82 -11.39
N GLY A 269 -6.39 -11.80 -10.28
CA GLY A 269 -7.12 -12.95 -9.75
C GLY A 269 -8.56 -13.11 -10.23
N GLY A 270 -8.99 -12.27 -11.20
CA GLY A 270 -10.36 -12.26 -11.72
C GLY A 270 -11.36 -11.51 -10.84
N ASP A 271 -12.61 -11.45 -11.27
CA ASP A 271 -13.72 -10.83 -10.52
C ASP A 271 -14.53 -11.87 -9.73
N LEU A 272 -15.27 -11.42 -8.70
CA LEU A 272 -16.06 -12.34 -7.88
C LEU A 272 -17.18 -13.05 -8.65
N LYS A 273 -17.71 -12.47 -9.74
CA LYS A 273 -18.71 -13.15 -10.56
C LYS A 273 -18.13 -14.39 -11.22
N PHE A 274 -16.90 -14.29 -11.75
CA PHE A 274 -16.17 -15.45 -12.25
C PHE A 274 -16.01 -16.52 -11.17
N HIS A 275 -15.67 -16.11 -9.96
CA HIS A 275 -15.52 -17.02 -8.81
C HIS A 275 -16.83 -17.67 -8.35
N ILE A 276 -17.96 -16.99 -8.52
CA ILE A 276 -19.29 -17.52 -8.15
C ILE A 276 -19.79 -18.55 -9.17
N TYR A 277 -19.55 -18.31 -10.47
CA TYR A 277 -20.25 -19.03 -11.53
C TYR A 277 -19.38 -19.93 -12.40
N GLU A 278 -18.07 -19.63 -12.50
CA GLU A 278 -17.18 -20.28 -13.46
C GLU A 278 -16.02 -21.04 -12.80
N LEU A 279 -15.66 -20.72 -11.57
CA LEU A 279 -14.54 -21.37 -10.86
C LEU A 279 -15.03 -22.50 -9.94
N GLY A 280 -15.01 -23.74 -10.42
CA GLY A 280 -15.39 -24.92 -9.64
C GLY A 280 -16.92 -25.05 -9.41
N GLU A 281 -17.31 -25.41 -8.18
CA GLU A 281 -18.74 -25.46 -7.81
C GLU A 281 -19.33 -24.05 -7.71
N ARG A 282 -20.60 -23.92 -8.13
CA ARG A 282 -21.30 -22.64 -8.03
C ARG A 282 -21.44 -22.15 -6.60
N GLY A 283 -21.22 -20.86 -6.43
CA GLY A 283 -21.15 -20.22 -5.14
C GLY A 283 -19.74 -20.31 -4.53
N ILE A 284 -19.50 -19.54 -3.49
CA ILE A 284 -18.21 -19.40 -2.83
C ILE A 284 -18.26 -20.10 -1.46
N HIS A 285 -17.16 -20.71 -1.04
CA HIS A 285 -17.05 -21.31 0.30
C HIS A 285 -17.15 -20.23 1.39
N MET A 286 -17.79 -20.56 2.52
CA MET A 286 -18.16 -19.61 3.57
C MET A 286 -16.95 -18.83 4.13
N GLU A 287 -15.82 -19.48 4.30
CA GLU A 287 -14.59 -18.81 4.75
C GLU A 287 -14.19 -17.66 3.82
N ARG A 288 -14.23 -17.89 2.50
CA ARG A 288 -14.00 -16.87 1.48
C ARG A 288 -15.10 -15.80 1.48
N VAL A 289 -16.36 -16.18 1.68
CA VAL A 289 -17.50 -15.25 1.76
C VAL A 289 -17.30 -14.27 2.91
N VAL A 290 -16.98 -14.77 4.11
CA VAL A 290 -16.72 -13.94 5.29
C VAL A 290 -15.55 -13.00 5.05
N TYR A 291 -14.45 -13.53 4.53
CA TYR A 291 -13.23 -12.78 4.25
C TYR A 291 -13.46 -11.64 3.24
N TYR A 292 -14.04 -11.96 2.08
CA TYR A 292 -14.32 -10.95 1.05
C TYR A 292 -15.35 -9.92 1.52
N THR A 293 -16.39 -10.36 2.24
CA THR A 293 -17.39 -9.43 2.79
C THR A 293 -16.76 -8.45 3.77
N ALA A 294 -15.81 -8.90 4.61
CA ALA A 294 -15.09 -8.01 5.53
C ALA A 294 -14.28 -6.94 4.78
N GLN A 295 -13.57 -7.34 3.71
CA GLN A 295 -12.79 -6.41 2.88
C GLN A 295 -13.69 -5.43 2.12
N ILE A 296 -14.76 -5.90 1.50
CA ILE A 296 -15.74 -5.08 0.79
C ILE A 296 -16.37 -4.06 1.76
N THR A 297 -16.80 -4.51 2.95
CA THR A 297 -17.38 -3.65 4.00
C THR A 297 -16.40 -2.54 4.38
N THR A 298 -15.12 -2.87 4.58
CA THR A 298 -14.08 -1.89 4.90
C THR A 298 -13.84 -0.91 3.75
N GLY A 299 -13.87 -1.39 2.50
CA GLY A 299 -13.79 -0.53 1.30
C GLY A 299 -14.98 0.44 1.19
N ILE A 300 -16.20 -0.03 1.40
CA ILE A 300 -17.42 0.80 1.40
C ILE A 300 -17.35 1.86 2.54
N LEU A 301 -16.95 1.46 3.74
CA LEU A 301 -16.78 2.39 4.87
C LEU A 301 -15.75 3.49 4.56
N HIS A 302 -14.65 3.14 3.87
CA HIS A 302 -13.67 4.12 3.42
C HIS A 302 -14.29 5.15 2.47
N LEU A 303 -15.05 4.73 1.45
CA LEU A 303 -15.78 5.64 0.55
C LEU A 303 -16.76 6.52 1.32
N HIS A 304 -17.55 5.94 2.22
CA HIS A 304 -18.55 6.65 3.02
C HIS A 304 -17.92 7.70 3.96
N SER A 305 -16.73 7.41 4.51
CA SER A 305 -15.97 8.38 5.33
C SER A 305 -15.59 9.64 4.56
N MET A 306 -15.41 9.50 3.24
CA MET A 306 -15.14 10.59 2.30
C MET A 306 -16.41 11.21 1.70
N ASN A 307 -17.60 10.83 2.19
CA ASN A 307 -18.91 11.20 1.64
C ASN A 307 -19.12 10.76 0.18
N ILE A 308 -18.52 9.67 -0.24
CA ILE A 308 -18.67 9.08 -1.57
C ILE A 308 -19.67 7.94 -1.49
N VAL A 309 -20.70 7.97 -2.34
CA VAL A 309 -21.66 6.88 -2.54
C VAL A 309 -21.21 6.10 -3.77
N TYR A 310 -21.02 4.79 -3.63
CA TYR A 310 -20.46 3.94 -4.69
C TYR A 310 -21.46 3.60 -5.79
N ARG A 311 -22.68 3.20 -5.44
CA ARG A 311 -23.87 2.98 -6.30
C ARG A 311 -23.81 1.80 -7.26
N ASP A 312 -22.69 1.10 -7.41
CA ASP A 312 -22.59 -0.06 -8.31
C ASP A 312 -21.88 -1.26 -7.65
N MET A 313 -22.17 -1.50 -6.34
CA MET A 313 -21.68 -2.69 -5.64
C MET A 313 -22.32 -3.94 -6.25
N LYS A 314 -21.49 -4.81 -6.80
CA LYS A 314 -21.85 -6.11 -7.37
C LYS A 314 -20.59 -6.97 -7.53
N PRO A 315 -20.71 -8.31 -7.66
CA PRO A 315 -19.55 -9.22 -7.77
C PRO A 315 -18.63 -8.91 -8.95
N GLU A 316 -19.13 -8.42 -10.08
CA GLU A 316 -18.31 -8.03 -11.24
C GLU A 316 -17.35 -6.88 -10.96
N ASN A 317 -17.68 -6.02 -9.98
CA ASN A 317 -16.89 -4.86 -9.62
C ASN A 317 -15.98 -5.13 -8.41
N VAL A 318 -15.91 -6.37 -7.93
CA VAL A 318 -15.00 -6.80 -6.89
C VAL A 318 -13.94 -7.70 -7.51
N LEU A 319 -12.70 -7.19 -7.57
CA LEU A 319 -11.58 -7.85 -8.24
C LEU A 319 -10.60 -8.40 -7.21
N LEU A 320 -9.93 -9.51 -7.53
CA LEU A 320 -8.90 -10.13 -6.71
C LEU A 320 -7.50 -9.81 -7.24
N ASP A 321 -6.58 -9.50 -6.32
CA ASP A 321 -5.16 -9.33 -6.65
C ASP A 321 -4.40 -10.69 -6.61
N ALA A 322 -3.09 -10.65 -6.88
CA ALA A 322 -2.22 -11.83 -6.87
C ALA A 322 -2.12 -12.52 -5.51
N LYS A 323 -2.49 -11.84 -4.42
CA LYS A 323 -2.45 -12.37 -3.05
C LYS A 323 -3.82 -12.89 -2.58
N GLY A 324 -4.85 -12.85 -3.45
CA GLY A 324 -6.21 -13.23 -3.10
C GLY A 324 -6.97 -12.18 -2.27
N GLN A 325 -6.43 -10.96 -2.16
CA GLN A 325 -7.12 -9.81 -1.56
C GLN A 325 -8.14 -9.27 -2.54
N CYS A 326 -9.34 -8.91 -2.10
CA CYS A 326 -10.32 -8.30 -2.99
C CYS A 326 -10.39 -6.78 -2.84
N ARG A 327 -10.66 -6.09 -3.95
CA ARG A 327 -10.79 -4.63 -4.00
C ARG A 327 -12.00 -4.21 -4.82
N LEU A 328 -12.66 -3.15 -4.38
CA LEU A 328 -13.72 -2.49 -5.16
C LEU A 328 -13.10 -1.79 -6.37
N SER A 329 -13.69 -1.98 -7.54
CA SER A 329 -13.29 -1.37 -8.80
C SER A 329 -14.42 -0.53 -9.39
N ASP A 330 -14.18 0.10 -10.53
CA ASP A 330 -15.14 0.86 -11.33
C ASP A 330 -15.95 1.90 -10.52
N LEU A 331 -15.33 3.05 -10.27
CA LEU A 331 -15.96 4.20 -9.63
C LEU A 331 -16.75 5.10 -10.61
N GLY A 332 -17.04 4.61 -11.83
CA GLY A 332 -17.72 5.38 -12.87
C GLY A 332 -19.14 5.82 -12.52
N LEU A 333 -19.80 5.16 -11.57
CA LEU A 333 -21.10 5.57 -11.04
C LEU A 333 -21.00 6.23 -9.66
N ALA A 334 -19.82 6.29 -9.05
CA ALA A 334 -19.67 6.89 -7.74
C ALA A 334 -19.92 8.40 -7.75
N VAL A 335 -20.40 8.93 -6.62
CA VAL A 335 -20.69 10.36 -6.48
C VAL A 335 -20.30 10.84 -5.08
N GLU A 336 -19.64 12.00 -5.02
CA GLU A 336 -19.34 12.69 -3.78
C GLU A 336 -20.56 13.56 -3.38
N LEU A 337 -21.15 13.28 -2.21
CA LEU A 337 -22.30 13.99 -1.70
C LEU A 337 -21.97 14.66 -0.35
N PRO A 338 -21.95 15.99 -0.26
CA PRO A 338 -21.84 16.68 1.04
C PRO A 338 -22.85 16.16 2.05
N LYS A 339 -22.51 16.22 3.36
CA LYS A 339 -23.33 15.61 4.44
C LYS A 339 -24.80 16.05 4.43
N SER A 340 -25.09 17.26 3.98
CA SER A 340 -26.44 17.85 3.92
C SER A 340 -27.21 17.53 2.63
N LYS A 341 -26.57 16.89 1.64
CA LYS A 341 -27.20 16.64 0.32
C LYS A 341 -27.60 15.18 0.15
N THR A 342 -28.69 14.98 -0.57
CA THR A 342 -29.19 13.69 -1.05
C THR A 342 -29.26 13.72 -2.59
N ILE A 343 -29.36 12.57 -3.21
CA ILE A 343 -29.51 12.42 -4.65
C ILE A 343 -30.78 11.60 -4.96
N CYS A 344 -31.47 11.97 -6.06
CA CYS A 344 -32.63 11.25 -6.56
C CYS A 344 -32.38 10.89 -8.03
N GLN A 345 -31.40 10.01 -8.27
CA GLN A 345 -31.03 9.56 -9.61
C GLN A 345 -31.11 8.03 -9.67
N LYS A 346 -31.84 7.47 -10.63
CA LYS A 346 -31.84 6.03 -10.86
C LYS A 346 -30.49 5.63 -11.47
N ALA A 347 -29.61 5.05 -10.66
CA ALA A 347 -28.29 4.59 -11.04
C ALA A 347 -28.00 3.23 -10.42
N GLY A 348 -27.17 2.41 -11.08
CA GLY A 348 -26.77 1.09 -10.63
C GLY A 348 -27.25 -0.03 -11.56
N THR A 349 -26.93 -1.27 -11.18
CA THR A 349 -27.24 -2.49 -11.93
C THR A 349 -28.54 -3.12 -11.43
N THR A 350 -29.47 -3.43 -12.35
CA THR A 350 -30.75 -4.09 -12.01
C THR A 350 -30.49 -5.39 -11.25
N GLY A 351 -31.19 -5.58 -10.13
CA GLY A 351 -31.02 -6.72 -9.21
C GLY A 351 -30.21 -6.37 -7.97
N TYR A 352 -29.38 -5.31 -8.00
CA TYR A 352 -28.63 -4.80 -6.84
C TYR A 352 -29.15 -3.43 -6.36
N MET A 353 -30.01 -2.77 -7.15
CA MET A 353 -30.59 -1.47 -6.78
C MET A 353 -31.46 -1.58 -5.52
N ALA A 354 -31.25 -0.68 -4.58
CA ALA A 354 -32.04 -0.60 -3.37
C ALA A 354 -33.47 -0.11 -3.65
N PRO A 355 -34.46 -0.45 -2.78
CA PRO A 355 -35.86 -0.03 -2.94
C PRO A 355 -36.04 1.47 -3.12
N GLU A 356 -35.30 2.30 -2.38
CA GLU A 356 -35.34 3.76 -2.49
C GLU A 356 -34.88 4.28 -3.86
N ILE A 357 -33.90 3.60 -4.53
CA ILE A 357 -33.52 3.94 -5.91
C ILE A 357 -34.65 3.59 -6.89
N LEU A 358 -35.26 2.41 -6.70
CA LEU A 358 -36.33 1.92 -7.57
C LEU A 358 -37.61 2.78 -7.46
N ARG A 359 -37.90 3.32 -6.25
CA ARG A 359 -39.01 4.24 -6.00
C ARG A 359 -38.69 5.68 -6.37
N GLN A 360 -37.45 5.96 -6.82
CA GLN A 360 -36.99 7.32 -7.11
C GLN A 360 -37.10 8.26 -5.90
N GLU A 361 -36.82 7.74 -4.73
CA GLU A 361 -36.72 8.50 -3.47
C GLU A 361 -35.32 9.12 -3.32
N ASN A 362 -35.18 10.11 -2.45
CA ASN A 362 -33.88 10.66 -2.09
C ASN A 362 -33.05 9.65 -1.29
N TYR A 363 -31.81 9.45 -1.66
CA TYR A 363 -30.91 8.50 -0.99
C TYR A 363 -29.49 9.05 -0.77
N ARG A 364 -28.73 8.34 0.01
CA ARG A 364 -27.29 8.53 0.26
C ARG A 364 -26.59 7.16 0.25
N THR A 365 -25.68 6.97 1.18
CA THR A 365 -24.81 5.79 1.35
C THR A 365 -25.58 4.48 1.65
N SER A 366 -26.81 4.55 2.07
CA SER A 366 -27.64 3.38 2.42
C SER A 366 -27.77 2.34 1.30
N VAL A 367 -27.73 2.80 0.05
CA VAL A 367 -27.91 1.97 -1.15
C VAL A 367 -26.77 0.96 -1.35
N ASP A 368 -25.56 1.31 -0.89
CA ASP A 368 -24.38 0.45 -1.00
C ASP A 368 -24.49 -0.76 -0.07
N TRP A 369 -25.07 -0.59 1.11
CA TRP A 369 -25.33 -1.69 2.06
C TRP A 369 -26.37 -2.69 1.54
N TRP A 370 -27.43 -2.20 0.91
CA TRP A 370 -28.39 -3.07 0.22
C TRP A 370 -27.72 -3.89 -0.87
N ALA A 371 -26.94 -3.25 -1.73
CA ALA A 371 -26.24 -3.90 -2.83
C ALA A 371 -25.20 -4.92 -2.32
N LEU A 372 -24.53 -4.63 -1.18
CA LEU A 372 -23.67 -5.59 -0.50
C LEU A 372 -24.48 -6.79 -0.02
N GLY A 373 -25.64 -6.59 0.59
CA GLY A 373 -26.53 -7.69 1.00
C GLY A 373 -26.90 -8.62 -0.17
N CYS A 374 -27.24 -8.05 -1.33
CA CYS A 374 -27.49 -8.81 -2.55
C CYS A 374 -26.26 -9.60 -3.00
N SER A 375 -25.08 -9.00 -2.93
CA SER A 375 -23.82 -9.63 -3.36
C SER A 375 -23.39 -10.74 -2.41
N VAL A 376 -23.57 -10.57 -1.09
CA VAL A 376 -23.30 -11.66 -0.12
C VAL A 376 -24.24 -12.83 -0.35
N TYR A 377 -25.52 -12.57 -0.57
CA TYR A 377 -26.48 -13.61 -0.92
C TYR A 377 -26.06 -14.37 -2.18
N GLU A 378 -25.63 -13.64 -3.22
CA GLU A 378 -25.20 -14.20 -4.49
C GLU A 378 -23.90 -15.03 -4.35
N MET A 379 -22.95 -14.58 -3.56
CA MET A 379 -21.73 -15.36 -3.26
C MET A 379 -22.05 -16.73 -2.67
N VAL A 380 -23.07 -16.82 -1.81
CA VAL A 380 -23.46 -18.08 -1.15
C VAL A 380 -24.33 -18.96 -2.06
N ALA A 381 -25.36 -18.39 -2.68
CA ALA A 381 -26.42 -19.12 -3.36
C ALA A 381 -26.23 -19.24 -4.89
N ALA A 382 -25.25 -18.57 -5.46
CA ALA A 382 -25.05 -18.42 -6.91
C ALA A 382 -26.32 -17.94 -7.67
N ARG A 383 -27.12 -17.11 -6.99
CA ARG A 383 -28.27 -16.40 -7.55
C ARG A 383 -28.55 -15.16 -6.72
N LEU A 384 -29.25 -14.20 -7.30
CA LEU A 384 -29.69 -13.00 -6.59
C LEU A 384 -30.85 -13.31 -5.64
N PRO A 385 -31.07 -12.50 -4.58
CA PRO A 385 -32.17 -12.73 -3.65
C PRO A 385 -33.56 -12.60 -4.29
N PHE A 386 -33.69 -11.77 -5.34
CA PHE A 386 -34.97 -11.48 -6.00
C PHE A 386 -34.99 -11.88 -7.48
N LYS A 387 -33.98 -12.60 -7.96
CA LYS A 387 -33.89 -13.11 -9.34
C LYS A 387 -33.01 -14.33 -9.41
N ASP A 388 -33.51 -15.42 -10.00
CA ASP A 388 -32.72 -16.63 -10.19
C ASP A 388 -31.68 -16.50 -11.30
N PHE A 389 -30.63 -17.33 -11.20
CA PHE A 389 -29.59 -17.40 -12.22
C PHE A 389 -30.20 -17.94 -13.53
N ARG A 390 -29.92 -17.23 -14.65
CA ARG A 390 -30.48 -17.51 -16.00
C ARG A 390 -31.99 -17.34 -16.14
N GLU A 391 -32.70 -16.87 -15.11
CA GLU A 391 -34.11 -16.55 -15.23
C GLU A 391 -34.30 -15.40 -16.24
N LYS A 392 -35.11 -15.64 -17.28
CA LYS A 392 -35.47 -14.61 -18.26
C LYS A 392 -36.69 -13.81 -17.78
N VAL A 393 -36.45 -12.89 -16.86
CA VAL A 393 -37.49 -12.05 -16.27
C VAL A 393 -37.31 -10.61 -16.72
N GLN A 394 -38.41 -9.92 -16.99
CA GLN A 394 -38.41 -8.50 -17.31
C GLN A 394 -37.91 -7.68 -16.09
N LYS A 395 -37.33 -6.51 -16.38
CA LYS A 395 -36.77 -5.64 -15.33
C LYS A 395 -37.83 -5.17 -14.33
N GLU A 396 -39.05 -5.02 -14.79
CA GLU A 396 -40.21 -4.59 -14.03
C GLU A 396 -40.55 -5.63 -12.95
N GLU A 397 -40.52 -6.91 -13.29
CA GLU A 397 -40.79 -7.99 -12.34
C GLU A 397 -39.68 -8.12 -11.28
N VAL A 398 -38.41 -7.97 -11.67
CA VAL A 398 -37.29 -7.90 -10.69
C VAL A 398 -37.50 -6.70 -9.75
N THR A 399 -37.96 -5.58 -10.29
CA THR A 399 -38.27 -4.37 -9.50
C THR A 399 -39.40 -4.65 -8.51
N ARG A 400 -40.51 -5.24 -8.97
CA ARG A 400 -41.65 -5.62 -8.10
C ARG A 400 -41.18 -6.54 -6.97
N ARG A 401 -40.48 -7.62 -7.29
CA ARG A 401 -39.96 -8.56 -6.28
C ARG A 401 -39.05 -7.86 -5.27
N THR A 402 -38.16 -6.99 -5.72
CA THR A 402 -37.27 -6.21 -4.83
C THR A 402 -38.07 -5.32 -3.88
N LEU A 403 -39.16 -4.74 -4.34
CA LEU A 403 -40.01 -3.85 -3.54
C LEU A 403 -40.94 -4.59 -2.57
N GLU A 404 -41.49 -5.74 -2.99
CA GLU A 404 -42.60 -6.41 -2.31
C GLU A 404 -42.19 -7.71 -1.60
N ASP A 405 -41.38 -8.57 -2.27
CA ASP A 405 -41.11 -9.91 -1.78
C ASP A 405 -40.06 -9.90 -0.65
N GLU A 406 -40.19 -10.85 0.30
CA GLU A 406 -39.17 -11.08 1.31
C GLU A 406 -38.05 -12.00 0.79
N CYS A 407 -36.83 -11.79 1.28
CA CYS A 407 -35.68 -12.61 0.92
C CYS A 407 -35.81 -14.02 1.51
N LYS A 408 -35.69 -15.07 0.66
CA LYS A 408 -35.78 -16.48 1.05
C LYS A 408 -34.40 -17.11 1.15
N PHE A 409 -34.14 -17.92 2.16
CA PHE A 409 -32.87 -18.59 2.42
C PHE A 409 -32.96 -20.10 2.21
N GLU A 410 -33.24 -20.54 1.01
CA GLU A 410 -33.49 -21.96 0.66
C GLU A 410 -32.18 -22.76 0.47
N HIS A 411 -31.05 -22.08 0.23
CA HIS A 411 -29.79 -22.75 -0.06
C HIS A 411 -29.13 -23.28 1.23
N LYS A 412 -28.68 -24.55 1.21
CA LYS A 412 -28.12 -25.26 2.38
C LYS A 412 -26.89 -24.62 3.04
N ARG A 413 -26.16 -23.76 2.31
CA ARG A 413 -24.96 -23.07 2.83
C ARG A 413 -25.27 -21.86 3.71
N PHE A 414 -26.52 -21.40 3.80
CA PHE A 414 -26.89 -20.31 4.69
C PHE A 414 -26.92 -20.75 6.14
N ASP A 415 -25.90 -20.40 6.92
CA ASP A 415 -25.90 -20.50 8.37
C ASP A 415 -26.61 -19.29 9.01
N ASP A 416 -26.87 -19.34 10.32
CA ASP A 416 -27.64 -18.31 11.01
C ASP A 416 -26.95 -16.93 11.01
N PRO A 417 -25.62 -16.80 11.25
CA PRO A 417 -24.93 -15.51 11.12
C PRO A 417 -25.05 -14.92 9.70
N THR A 418 -24.98 -15.76 8.66
CA THR A 418 -25.10 -15.32 7.27
C THR A 418 -26.52 -14.86 6.95
N LYS A 419 -27.54 -15.61 7.39
CA LYS A 419 -28.95 -15.19 7.24
C LYS A 419 -29.22 -13.85 7.97
N ASP A 420 -28.68 -13.70 9.18
CA ASP A 420 -28.89 -12.50 9.98
C ASP A 420 -28.26 -11.25 9.30
N ILE A 421 -26.98 -11.31 8.91
CA ILE A 421 -26.32 -10.15 8.28
C ILE A 421 -26.99 -9.77 6.96
N ILE A 422 -27.33 -10.73 6.10
CA ILE A 422 -28.04 -10.47 4.84
C ILE A 422 -29.41 -9.84 5.13
N SER A 423 -30.18 -10.40 6.06
CA SER A 423 -31.51 -9.88 6.44
C SER A 423 -31.42 -8.45 6.95
N ARG A 424 -30.35 -8.08 7.66
CA ARG A 424 -30.14 -6.72 8.14
C ARG A 424 -29.73 -5.76 7.02
N PHE A 425 -28.90 -6.19 6.08
CA PHE A 425 -28.58 -5.39 4.89
C PHE A 425 -29.80 -5.22 3.96
N LEU A 426 -30.64 -6.24 3.83
CA LEU A 426 -31.83 -6.22 2.98
C LEU A 426 -33.10 -5.68 3.68
N LYS A 427 -32.95 -4.84 4.73
CA LYS A 427 -34.07 -4.09 5.28
C LYS A 427 -34.55 -3.05 4.30
N LYS A 428 -35.81 -3.15 3.86
CA LYS A 428 -36.43 -2.22 2.88
C LYS A 428 -36.51 -0.80 3.42
N LYS A 429 -36.79 -0.62 4.74
CA LYS A 429 -36.75 0.67 5.41
C LYS A 429 -35.32 1.01 5.80
N VAL A 430 -34.77 2.09 5.25
CA VAL A 430 -33.39 2.55 5.45
C VAL A 430 -33.02 2.70 6.94
N ALA A 431 -33.93 3.21 7.77
CA ALA A 431 -33.71 3.42 9.20
C ALA A 431 -33.39 2.12 9.99
N TYR A 432 -33.74 0.95 9.46
CA TYR A 432 -33.49 -0.35 10.08
C TYR A 432 -32.37 -1.14 9.39
N ARG A 433 -31.84 -0.61 8.28
CA ARG A 433 -30.75 -1.26 7.52
C ARG A 433 -29.43 -1.13 8.25
N LEU A 434 -28.66 -2.22 8.33
CA LEU A 434 -27.34 -2.26 8.93
C LEU A 434 -26.39 -1.27 8.24
N GLY A 435 -25.59 -0.54 9.01
CA GLY A 435 -24.66 0.48 8.51
C GLY A 435 -25.30 1.86 8.23
N CYS A 436 -26.61 2.04 8.52
CA CYS A 436 -27.32 3.29 8.22
C CYS A 436 -27.51 4.21 9.44
N ARG A 437 -27.30 3.71 10.66
CA ARG A 437 -27.40 4.50 11.89
C ARG A 437 -26.05 5.07 12.28
N SER A 438 -26.06 6.17 13.01
CA SER A 438 -24.84 6.74 13.59
C SER A 438 -24.18 5.72 14.54
N GLY A 439 -22.90 5.44 14.35
CA GLY A 439 -22.15 4.46 15.14
C GLY A 439 -22.42 2.99 14.81
N ASP A 440 -23.26 2.70 13.81
CA ASP A 440 -23.58 1.35 13.37
C ASP A 440 -22.52 0.86 12.35
N ASP A 441 -21.40 0.35 12.87
CA ASP A 441 -20.37 -0.27 12.02
C ASP A 441 -20.75 -1.73 11.73
N PRO A 442 -21.03 -2.09 10.47
CA PRO A 442 -21.41 -3.45 10.10
C PRO A 442 -20.36 -4.52 10.48
N ARG A 443 -19.10 -4.15 10.64
CA ARG A 443 -18.00 -5.06 10.99
C ARG A 443 -18.10 -5.60 12.42
N ASN A 444 -18.90 -4.96 13.28
CA ASN A 444 -19.18 -5.45 14.63
C ASN A 444 -20.18 -6.63 14.66
N HIS A 445 -20.72 -7.01 13.50
CA HIS A 445 -21.67 -8.13 13.42
C HIS A 445 -20.96 -9.46 13.68
N SER A 446 -21.66 -10.41 14.34
CA SER A 446 -21.14 -11.75 14.68
C SER A 446 -20.66 -12.56 13.47
N PHE A 447 -21.11 -12.25 12.28
CA PHE A 447 -20.65 -12.80 11.02
C PHE A 447 -19.13 -12.66 10.83
N PHE A 448 -18.53 -11.56 11.33
CA PHE A 448 -17.11 -11.27 11.22
C PHE A 448 -16.27 -11.69 12.44
N LYS A 449 -16.85 -12.41 13.41
CA LYS A 449 -16.16 -12.78 14.66
C LYS A 449 -14.81 -13.49 14.48
N ALA A 450 -14.61 -14.19 13.36
CA ALA A 450 -13.38 -14.89 13.04
C ALA A 450 -12.30 -13.98 12.42
N ILE A 451 -12.64 -12.74 12.06
CA ILE A 451 -11.74 -11.80 11.39
C ILE A 451 -11.15 -10.82 12.40
N ASN A 452 -9.83 -10.79 12.50
CA ASN A 452 -9.14 -9.71 13.20
C ASN A 452 -9.13 -8.47 12.29
N LEU A 453 -9.99 -7.49 12.60
CA LEU A 453 -10.19 -6.30 11.77
C LEU A 453 -8.94 -5.42 11.68
N HIS A 454 -8.15 -5.29 12.75
CA HIS A 454 -6.90 -4.52 12.72
C HIS A 454 -5.89 -5.12 11.75
N ARG A 455 -5.73 -6.44 11.79
CA ARG A 455 -4.84 -7.16 10.85
C ARG A 455 -5.39 -7.12 9.42
N LEU A 456 -6.73 -7.18 9.26
CA LEU A 456 -7.37 -7.04 7.96
C LEU A 456 -7.06 -5.66 7.35
N GLU A 457 -7.25 -4.58 8.10
CA GLU A 457 -6.97 -3.20 7.67
C GLU A 457 -5.51 -2.96 7.32
N ALA A 458 -4.60 -3.70 7.95
CA ALA A 458 -3.17 -3.68 7.64
C ALA A 458 -2.78 -4.61 6.47
N GLY A 459 -3.71 -5.38 5.90
CA GLY A 459 -3.43 -6.35 4.83
C GLY A 459 -2.66 -7.59 5.30
N LEU A 460 -2.73 -7.93 6.60
CA LEU A 460 -1.95 -9.01 7.24
C LEU A 460 -2.78 -10.29 7.52
N VAL A 461 -4.04 -10.31 7.11
CA VAL A 461 -4.85 -11.54 7.16
C VAL A 461 -4.62 -12.33 5.89
N GLU A 462 -4.20 -13.58 6.03
CA GLU A 462 -4.00 -14.47 4.89
C GLU A 462 -5.32 -14.73 4.15
N ALA A 463 -5.25 -14.68 2.82
CA ALA A 463 -6.41 -14.96 2.00
C ALA A 463 -6.71 -16.47 2.00
N PRO A 464 -7.96 -16.89 2.19
CA PRO A 464 -8.33 -18.31 2.18
C PRO A 464 -8.27 -18.92 0.78
N TRP A 465 -8.01 -18.11 -0.22
CA TRP A 465 -7.73 -18.55 -1.59
C TRP A 465 -6.78 -17.57 -2.26
N VAL A 466 -5.77 -18.09 -2.94
CA VAL A 466 -4.76 -17.31 -3.67
C VAL A 466 -4.77 -17.75 -5.13
N PRO A 467 -4.74 -16.79 -6.10
CA PRO A 467 -4.63 -17.11 -7.51
C PRO A 467 -3.36 -17.91 -7.83
N ASN A 468 -3.47 -18.87 -8.75
CA ASN A 468 -2.29 -19.52 -9.28
C ASN A 468 -1.49 -18.51 -10.14
N PRO A 469 -0.21 -18.24 -9.82
CA PRO A 469 0.57 -17.25 -10.55
C PRO A 469 0.82 -17.60 -12.02
N ASN A 470 0.63 -18.85 -12.41
CA ASN A 470 0.80 -19.34 -13.78
C ASN A 470 -0.49 -19.31 -14.60
N ILE A 471 -1.60 -18.84 -14.05
CA ILE A 471 -2.90 -18.75 -14.73
C ILE A 471 -3.30 -17.30 -14.92
N VAL A 472 -3.78 -17.00 -16.11
CA VAL A 472 -4.35 -15.68 -16.41
C VAL A 472 -5.87 -15.73 -16.21
N TYR A 473 -6.35 -15.07 -15.16
CA TYR A 473 -7.78 -14.99 -14.82
C TYR A 473 -8.47 -13.84 -15.57
N ALA A 474 -8.26 -13.76 -16.87
CA ALA A 474 -8.88 -12.77 -17.75
C ALA A 474 -9.29 -13.47 -19.06
N LYS A 475 -10.32 -12.95 -19.70
CA LYS A 475 -10.76 -13.47 -21.00
C LYS A 475 -9.66 -13.33 -22.04
N ASP A 476 -9.58 -14.28 -22.97
CA ASP A 476 -8.69 -14.19 -24.10
C ASP A 476 -9.03 -12.96 -24.95
N ALA A 477 -8.03 -12.31 -25.53
CA ALA A 477 -8.21 -11.04 -26.21
C ALA A 477 -9.14 -11.19 -27.45
N HIS A 478 -9.05 -12.31 -28.16
CA HIS A 478 -9.91 -12.60 -29.31
C HIS A 478 -11.39 -12.80 -28.94
N LYS A 479 -11.70 -13.19 -27.69
CA LYS A 479 -13.09 -13.32 -27.18
C LYS A 479 -13.69 -11.98 -26.72
N LEU A 480 -12.88 -10.92 -26.68
CA LEU A 480 -13.36 -9.59 -26.33
C LEU A 480 -14.06 -8.98 -27.55
N ARG A 481 -15.24 -8.38 -27.33
CA ARG A 481 -15.98 -7.73 -28.42
C ARG A 481 -15.13 -6.65 -29.07
N GLU A 482 -15.06 -6.68 -30.40
CA GLU A 482 -14.45 -5.60 -31.15
C GLU A 482 -15.21 -4.30 -30.92
N THR A 483 -14.44 -3.25 -30.85
CA THR A 483 -15.02 -1.91 -30.71
C THR A 483 -15.14 -1.29 -32.09
N SER A 484 -16.37 -0.87 -32.46
CA SER A 484 -16.60 -0.18 -33.74
C SER A 484 -15.67 1.01 -33.95
N GLU A 485 -15.13 1.19 -35.11
CA GLU A 485 -14.36 2.38 -35.46
C GLU A 485 -15.19 3.65 -35.30
N VAL A 486 -14.58 4.73 -34.92
CA VAL A 486 -15.19 6.04 -34.80
C VAL A 486 -14.52 6.96 -35.80
N GLU A 487 -15.35 7.60 -36.64
CA GLU A 487 -14.90 8.61 -37.62
C GLU A 487 -14.03 9.68 -36.96
N ASP A 488 -13.20 10.33 -37.78
CA ASP A 488 -12.31 11.40 -37.33
C ASP A 488 -13.11 12.59 -36.78
N ILE A 489 -12.91 12.88 -35.53
CA ILE A 489 -13.51 14.01 -34.82
C ILE A 489 -12.43 15.07 -34.59
N LYS A 490 -12.72 16.31 -34.97
CA LYS A 490 -11.86 17.45 -34.65
C LYS A 490 -12.04 17.84 -33.17
N PHE A 491 -10.91 18.00 -32.45
CA PHE A 491 -10.90 18.48 -31.09
C PHE A 491 -10.80 20.01 -31.03
N GLU A 492 -11.58 20.61 -30.13
CA GLU A 492 -11.64 22.04 -29.88
C GLU A 492 -10.77 22.43 -28.64
N SER A 493 -10.59 23.73 -28.41
CA SER A 493 -9.84 24.24 -27.25
C SER A 493 -10.38 23.75 -25.90
N LYS A 494 -11.71 23.56 -25.79
CA LYS A 494 -12.34 23.00 -24.58
C LYS A 494 -11.93 21.56 -24.33
N ASP A 495 -11.79 20.74 -25.40
CA ASP A 495 -11.35 19.35 -25.30
C ASP A 495 -9.89 19.27 -24.83
N LEU A 496 -9.02 20.15 -25.36
CA LEU A 496 -7.62 20.22 -24.96
C LEU A 496 -7.48 20.63 -23.48
N LYS A 497 -8.33 21.55 -23.02
CA LYS A 497 -8.38 21.94 -21.59
C LYS A 497 -8.79 20.75 -20.73
N PHE A 498 -9.83 20.01 -21.13
CA PHE A 498 -10.27 18.79 -20.45
C PHE A 498 -9.17 17.73 -20.42
N PHE A 499 -8.46 17.47 -21.54
CA PHE A 499 -7.36 16.50 -21.57
C PHE A 499 -6.24 16.87 -20.59
N LYS A 500 -5.92 18.16 -20.48
CA LYS A 500 -4.93 18.66 -19.53
C LYS A 500 -5.39 18.49 -18.09
N GLU A 501 -6.65 18.75 -17.77
CA GLU A 501 -7.23 18.57 -16.43
C GLU A 501 -7.30 17.09 -16.04
N PHE A 502 -7.56 16.22 -17.02
CA PHE A 502 -7.57 14.78 -16.81
C PHE A 502 -6.17 14.23 -16.50
N SER A 503 -5.12 14.77 -17.12
CA SER A 503 -3.76 14.22 -17.15
C SER A 503 -2.89 14.86 -16.07
N THR A 504 -3.08 14.44 -14.82
CA THR A 504 -2.35 15.00 -13.66
C THR A 504 -0.99 14.37 -13.40
N GLY A 505 -0.64 13.29 -14.12
CA GLY A 505 0.64 12.60 -13.96
C GLY A 505 0.61 11.54 -12.86
N ALA A 506 1.62 11.50 -12.01
CA ALA A 506 1.69 10.58 -10.88
C ALA A 506 0.71 10.97 -9.76
N VAL A 507 0.01 9.98 -9.19
CA VAL A 507 -0.83 10.16 -8.01
C VAL A 507 0.04 10.01 -6.77
N SER A 508 0.23 11.08 -6.04
CA SER A 508 1.28 11.29 -5.05
C SER A 508 1.51 10.10 -4.09
N ILE A 509 0.48 9.67 -3.38
CA ILE A 509 0.64 8.62 -2.36
C ILE A 509 0.98 7.27 -2.98
N GLN A 510 0.32 6.88 -4.06
CA GLN A 510 0.57 5.60 -4.73
C GLN A 510 1.95 5.57 -5.38
N TRP A 511 2.35 6.67 -6.02
CA TRP A 511 3.68 6.81 -6.59
C TRP A 511 4.77 6.74 -5.51
N GLN A 512 4.59 7.40 -4.36
CA GLN A 512 5.56 7.33 -3.25
C GLN A 512 5.68 5.91 -2.66
N LYS A 513 4.56 5.18 -2.54
CA LYS A 513 4.59 3.77 -2.15
C LYS A 513 5.38 2.94 -3.14
N GLU A 514 5.13 3.12 -4.44
CA GLU A 514 5.84 2.43 -5.51
C GLU A 514 7.36 2.69 -5.44
N MET A 515 7.79 3.93 -5.22
CA MET A 515 9.21 4.26 -5.08
C MET A 515 9.87 3.54 -3.90
N ILE A 516 9.16 3.42 -2.78
CA ILE A 516 9.64 2.71 -1.58
C ILE A 516 9.65 1.19 -1.81
N GLU A 517 8.54 0.62 -2.24
CA GLU A 517 8.36 -0.83 -2.39
C GLU A 517 9.27 -1.43 -3.47
N SER A 518 9.53 -0.68 -4.54
CA SER A 518 10.45 -1.09 -5.60
C SER A 518 11.92 -0.97 -5.21
N GLY A 519 12.27 -0.27 -4.12
CA GLY A 519 13.64 0.01 -3.70
C GLY A 519 14.29 1.22 -4.39
N VAL A 520 13.61 1.89 -5.31
CA VAL A 520 14.12 3.12 -5.97
C VAL A 520 14.40 4.22 -4.95
N PHE A 521 13.56 4.32 -3.91
CA PHE A 521 13.75 5.28 -2.83
C PHE A 521 15.13 5.10 -2.15
N ASP A 522 15.48 3.88 -1.78
CA ASP A 522 16.76 3.60 -1.10
C ASP A 522 17.95 3.80 -2.06
N GLU A 523 17.84 3.35 -3.30
CA GLU A 523 18.89 3.52 -4.29
C GLU A 523 19.20 5.01 -4.56
N LEU A 524 18.19 5.84 -4.77
CA LEU A 524 18.39 7.27 -5.06
C LEU A 524 18.82 8.10 -3.84
N ASN A 525 18.40 7.71 -2.64
CA ASN A 525 18.86 8.38 -1.42
C ASN A 525 20.31 8.03 -1.06
N ASN A 526 20.82 6.86 -1.48
CA ASN A 526 22.19 6.41 -1.26
C ASN A 526 23.16 6.85 -2.37
N GLN A 527 22.68 7.37 -3.52
CA GLN A 527 23.55 7.93 -4.55
C GLN A 527 24.23 9.20 -4.02
N GLU A 528 25.55 9.26 -4.15
CA GLU A 528 26.32 10.48 -3.86
C GLU A 528 25.94 11.57 -4.87
N VAL A 529 25.46 12.67 -4.37
CA VAL A 529 25.31 13.89 -5.18
C VAL A 529 26.72 14.37 -5.51
N ASN A 530 27.18 14.12 -6.73
CA ASN A 530 28.44 14.63 -7.21
C ASN A 530 28.55 16.14 -6.95
N GLY A 531 29.41 16.54 -6.02
CA GLY A 531 30.01 17.86 -5.96
C GLY A 531 29.57 18.87 -4.91
N HIS A 532 28.57 18.62 -4.05
CA HIS A 532 28.34 19.47 -2.86
C HIS A 532 27.96 18.60 -1.67
N GLY A 533 28.91 18.47 -0.74
CA GLY A 533 28.83 17.55 0.38
C GLY A 533 27.62 17.81 1.28
N PHE A 534 26.78 16.83 1.37
CA PHE A 534 26.16 16.53 2.66
C PHE A 534 27.30 16.08 3.58
N ASP A 535 27.38 16.71 4.74
CA ASP A 535 28.38 16.40 5.74
C ASP A 535 28.56 14.89 5.90
N ASN A 536 29.76 14.35 5.62
CA ASN A 536 30.06 12.91 5.62
C ASN A 536 29.82 12.25 6.98
N ASP A 537 29.51 13.02 8.02
CA ASP A 537 29.28 12.54 9.39
C ASP A 537 27.97 11.72 9.54
N TRP A 538 26.92 11.99 8.73
CA TRP A 538 25.67 11.22 8.80
C TRP A 538 25.81 9.80 8.22
N LYS A 539 26.63 9.61 7.15
CA LYS A 539 26.89 8.27 6.59
C LYS A 539 27.59 7.39 7.61
N SER A 540 28.56 7.95 8.33
CA SER A 540 29.24 7.27 9.42
C SER A 540 28.26 6.85 10.51
N ARG A 541 27.31 7.71 10.89
CA ARG A 541 26.31 7.43 11.92
C ARG A 541 25.24 6.44 11.47
N VAL A 542 24.75 6.53 10.25
CA VAL A 542 23.77 5.57 9.71
C VAL A 542 24.41 4.20 9.47
N CYS A 543 25.64 4.13 8.93
CA CYS A 543 26.37 2.87 8.80
C CYS A 543 26.65 2.25 10.17
N ILE A 544 26.96 3.04 11.21
CA ILE A 544 27.17 2.56 12.58
C ILE A 544 25.85 2.05 13.17
N ILE A 545 24.73 2.77 12.99
CA ILE A 545 23.42 2.36 13.52
C ILE A 545 22.88 1.12 12.77
N LEU A 546 23.05 1.05 11.46
CA LEU A 546 22.67 -0.13 10.67
C LEU A 546 23.59 -1.32 10.97
N ALA A 547 24.90 -1.09 11.13
CA ALA A 547 25.83 -2.09 11.58
C ALA A 547 25.53 -2.56 13.01
N GLU A 548 25.21 -1.66 13.95
CA GLU A 548 24.80 -2.03 15.32
C GLU A 548 23.49 -2.81 15.35
N LYS A 549 22.46 -2.44 14.55
CA LYS A 549 21.21 -3.22 14.42
C LYS A 549 21.43 -4.58 13.76
N TRP A 550 22.26 -4.65 12.72
CA TRP A 550 22.66 -5.90 12.07
C TRP A 550 23.46 -6.78 13.01
N PHE A 551 24.42 -6.19 13.76
CA PHE A 551 25.18 -6.87 14.80
C PHE A 551 24.30 -7.39 15.94
N ARG A 552 23.34 -6.61 16.45
CA ARG A 552 22.43 -7.05 17.53
C ARG A 552 21.50 -8.19 17.13
N SER A 553 21.15 -8.30 15.86
CA SER A 553 20.30 -9.40 15.36
C SER A 553 21.05 -10.70 15.09
N ARG A 554 22.39 -10.70 15.06
CA ARG A 554 23.23 -11.86 14.65
C ARG A 554 24.51 -12.11 15.46
N LEU A 555 24.71 -11.41 16.57
CA LEU A 555 25.94 -11.53 17.36
C LEU A 555 25.97 -12.83 18.14
N THR A 556 26.98 -13.68 17.85
CA THR A 556 27.33 -14.80 18.73
C THR A 556 28.66 -14.59 19.46
N VAL A 557 29.65 -13.87 18.93
CA VAL A 557 30.91 -13.59 19.66
C VAL A 557 31.68 -12.38 19.11
N MET A 558 32.04 -11.40 19.94
CA MET A 558 33.10 -10.40 19.68
C MET A 558 34.37 -10.72 20.49
N ARG A 559 35.53 -10.62 19.86
CA ARG A 559 36.83 -10.76 20.52
C ARG A 559 37.79 -9.63 20.09
N LEU A 560 38.54 -9.10 21.00
CA LEU A 560 39.61 -8.11 20.78
C LEU A 560 40.99 -8.75 21.01
N GLU A 561 41.94 -8.62 20.07
CA GLU A 561 43.31 -9.01 20.26
C GLU A 561 44.24 -7.79 20.31
N ALA A 562 45.11 -7.77 21.32
CA ALA A 562 46.24 -6.85 21.36
C ALA A 562 47.42 -7.50 20.61
N GLY A 563 48.01 -6.76 19.67
CA GLY A 563 49.16 -7.28 18.90
C GLY A 563 50.35 -7.65 19.80
N SER A 564 51.02 -8.74 19.43
CA SER A 564 52.09 -9.38 20.16
C SER A 564 53.44 -8.62 20.20
N ASP A 565 53.52 -7.43 19.58
CA ASP A 565 54.83 -6.75 19.39
C ASP A 565 55.02 -5.58 20.33
N GLY A 566 54.82 -5.71 21.62
CA GLY A 566 55.27 -4.83 22.68
C GLY A 566 55.33 -3.29 22.44
N ASN A 567 54.83 -2.78 21.30
CA ASN A 567 54.87 -1.39 20.94
C ASN A 567 53.50 -0.74 21.15
N PRO A 568 53.35 0.20 22.09
CA PRO A 568 52.06 0.73 22.53
C PRO A 568 51.32 1.58 21.47
N ARG A 569 51.76 1.61 20.23
CA ARG A 569 51.19 2.45 19.16
C ARG A 569 50.43 1.70 18.05
N ARG A 570 50.20 0.39 18.16
CA ARG A 570 49.48 -0.38 17.13
C ARG A 570 48.49 -1.37 17.74
N ASN A 571 47.34 -0.90 18.14
CA ASN A 571 46.22 -1.78 18.46
C ASN A 571 45.34 -1.99 17.22
N SER A 572 45.07 -3.24 16.87
CA SER A 572 44.17 -3.62 15.78
C SER A 572 42.93 -4.30 16.38
N ILE A 573 41.74 -3.91 15.94
CA ILE A 573 40.46 -4.54 16.30
C ILE A 573 40.05 -5.48 15.16
N ILE A 574 39.92 -6.76 15.50
CA ILE A 574 39.45 -7.78 14.54
C ILE A 574 38.00 -8.11 14.87
N VAL A 575 37.09 -7.91 13.89
CA VAL A 575 35.65 -8.19 14.02
C VAL A 575 35.30 -9.36 13.10
N GLY A 576 34.80 -10.44 13.67
CA GLY A 576 34.37 -11.62 12.92
C GLY A 576 32.87 -11.84 12.99
N CYS A 577 32.26 -12.22 11.87
CA CYS A 577 30.85 -12.56 11.77
C CYS A 577 30.65 -13.93 11.12
N GLU A 578 29.79 -14.77 11.66
CA GLU A 578 29.35 -16.02 11.01
C GLU A 578 28.17 -15.72 10.05
N GLY A 579 28.39 -16.00 8.76
CA GLY A 579 27.36 -15.96 7.74
C GLY A 579 26.70 -17.34 7.57
N ARG A 580 25.47 -17.39 7.08
CA ARG A 580 24.72 -18.65 6.81
C ARG A 580 25.35 -19.56 5.74
N VAL A 581 26.48 -19.22 5.16
CA VAL A 581 27.21 -20.02 4.17
C VAL A 581 28.68 -20.12 4.61
N GLY A 582 28.93 -20.86 5.63
CA GLY A 582 30.11 -21.65 5.95
C GLY A 582 31.51 -21.02 5.93
N SER A 583 31.68 -19.70 5.77
CA SER A 583 33.01 -19.06 5.88
C SER A 583 32.93 -17.72 6.63
N PRO A 584 33.72 -17.55 7.72
CA PRO A 584 33.75 -16.30 8.46
C PRO A 584 34.55 -15.23 7.71
N LEU A 585 33.99 -14.03 7.62
CA LEU A 585 34.66 -12.83 7.11
C LEU A 585 35.26 -12.05 8.30
N TRP A 586 36.58 -11.80 8.27
CA TRP A 586 37.31 -11.05 9.26
C TRP A 586 37.74 -9.69 8.73
N THR A 587 37.44 -8.62 9.47
CA THR A 587 37.85 -7.26 9.11
C THR A 587 38.72 -6.66 10.19
N THR A 588 39.94 -6.20 9.84
CA THR A 588 40.87 -5.55 10.75
C THR A 588 40.80 -4.04 10.59
N CYS A 589 40.53 -3.32 11.69
CA CYS A 589 40.50 -1.86 11.71
C CYS A 589 41.73 -1.32 12.47
N ARG A 590 42.56 -0.48 11.85
CA ARG A 590 43.68 0.21 12.52
C ARG A 590 43.21 1.49 13.20
N GLN A 591 43.67 1.70 14.44
CA GLN A 591 43.13 2.66 15.39
C GLN A 591 43.66 4.09 15.23
N ASP A 592 44.37 4.48 14.17
CA ASP A 592 45.05 5.77 14.14
C ASP A 592 44.16 7.01 14.23
N LYS A 593 42.82 6.87 14.21
CA LYS A 593 41.86 7.99 14.37
C LYS A 593 40.43 7.60 14.78
N VAL A 594 40.23 6.64 15.66
CA VAL A 594 38.89 6.37 16.23
C VAL A 594 38.72 7.19 17.51
N SER A 595 37.64 7.97 17.61
CA SER A 595 37.33 8.77 18.79
C SER A 595 37.14 7.89 20.03
N ARG A 596 37.53 8.40 21.19
CA ARG A 596 37.61 7.71 22.51
C ARG A 596 36.36 6.94 22.98
N ASN A 597 35.25 6.99 22.25
CA ASN A 597 33.96 6.41 22.67
C ASN A 597 33.70 4.97 22.20
N MET A 598 34.72 4.27 21.65
CA MET A 598 34.60 2.89 21.19
C MET A 598 35.41 1.87 22.01
N PHE A 599 35.70 2.13 23.27
CA PHE A 599 36.38 1.16 24.12
C PHE A 599 35.38 0.24 24.81
N LEU A 600 35.42 -1.05 24.45
CA LEU A 600 34.87 -2.14 25.26
C LEU A 600 36.04 -2.83 25.97
N PRO A 601 36.03 -3.00 27.30
CA PRO A 601 37.07 -3.73 28.00
C PRO A 601 36.91 -5.25 27.82
N GLY A 602 37.91 -5.92 27.26
CA GLY A 602 37.92 -7.38 27.13
C GLY A 602 39.05 -7.92 26.24
N ALA A 603 39.61 -9.07 26.64
CA ALA A 603 40.67 -9.76 25.89
C ALA A 603 40.12 -10.67 24.78
N TYR A 604 40.83 -10.73 23.67
CA TYR A 604 40.45 -11.49 22.47
C TYR A 604 41.33 -12.72 22.24
N LYS A 605 40.74 -13.89 21.91
CA LYS A 605 41.46 -15.09 21.44
C LYS A 605 40.89 -15.59 20.12
N PRO A 606 41.72 -16.05 19.16
CA PRO A 606 41.21 -16.64 17.92
C PRO A 606 40.56 -18.00 18.20
N LEU A 607 39.54 -18.32 17.40
CA LEU A 607 38.91 -19.64 17.42
C LEU A 607 39.86 -20.67 16.81
N PRO A 608 40.07 -21.85 17.42
CA PRO A 608 40.92 -22.88 16.85
C PRO A 608 40.33 -23.46 15.56
N GLY A 609 41.14 -23.54 14.51
CA GLY A 609 40.76 -24.22 13.27
C GLY A 609 40.86 -23.42 11.95
N PHE A 610 41.24 -22.15 11.95
CA PHE A 610 41.39 -21.36 10.72
C PHE A 610 42.87 -21.04 10.42
N SER A 611 43.30 -21.45 9.22
CA SER A 611 44.69 -21.33 8.82
C SER A 611 45.07 -20.02 8.07
N SER A 612 44.15 -19.14 7.75
CA SER A 612 44.42 -17.77 7.25
C SER A 612 43.18 -16.91 7.25
N PRO A 613 43.10 -15.82 7.99
CA PRO A 613 42.03 -14.83 7.85
C PRO A 613 42.33 -13.93 6.65
N MET A 614 41.36 -13.75 5.75
CA MET A 614 41.37 -12.63 4.80
C MET A 614 41.14 -11.34 5.61
N ALA A 615 42.21 -10.57 5.80
CA ALA A 615 42.13 -9.28 6.46
C ALA A 615 41.78 -8.19 5.45
N LEU A 616 40.60 -7.61 5.58
CA LEU A 616 40.23 -6.38 4.89
C LEU A 616 40.60 -5.18 5.78
N HIS A 617 41.50 -4.32 5.29
CA HIS A 617 41.88 -3.10 6.00
C HIS A 617 40.87 -2.00 5.75
N CYS A 618 40.19 -1.56 6.78
CA CYS A 618 39.32 -0.40 6.74
C CYS A 618 40.04 0.82 7.31
N ASN A 619 40.48 1.74 6.45
CA ASN A 619 40.94 3.06 6.88
C ASN A 619 39.73 4.00 6.96
N CYS A 620 39.43 4.50 8.14
CA CYS A 620 38.38 5.51 8.36
C CYS A 620 38.74 6.90 7.79
N TYR A 621 39.86 7.06 7.08
CA TYR A 621 40.20 8.22 6.25
C TYR A 621 40.71 7.78 4.88
N PRO A 622 40.38 8.42 3.79
CA PRO A 622 40.72 7.97 2.47
C PRO A 622 42.20 8.25 2.14
N PRO A 623 43.01 7.25 1.93
CA PRO A 623 44.00 7.30 0.91
C PRO A 623 43.30 6.93 -0.40
N ARG A 624 43.74 7.53 -1.47
CA ARG A 624 43.04 7.63 -2.77
C ARG A 624 42.66 6.32 -3.51
N HIS A 625 42.72 5.13 -2.91
CA HIS A 625 42.47 3.88 -3.65
C HIS A 625 41.90 2.68 -2.87
N THR A 626 41.16 2.78 -1.74
CA THR A 626 40.69 1.55 -1.08
C THR A 626 39.29 1.61 -0.43
N SER A 627 38.49 2.64 -0.69
CA SER A 627 37.16 2.79 -0.07
C SER A 627 36.03 2.00 -0.74
N GLN A 628 36.28 1.30 -1.85
CA GLN A 628 35.24 0.55 -2.57
C GLN A 628 34.97 -0.87 -2.04
N GLN A 629 35.86 -1.46 -1.25
CA GLN A 629 35.70 -2.86 -0.86
C GLN A 629 34.81 -3.11 0.37
N LEU A 630 34.51 -2.11 1.18
CA LEU A 630 33.65 -2.27 2.37
C LEU A 630 32.14 -2.14 2.07
N CYS A 631 31.79 -1.47 0.97
CA CYS A 631 30.39 -1.36 0.55
C CYS A 631 29.95 -2.52 -0.36
N ASN A 632 30.91 -3.31 -0.92
CA ASN A 632 30.60 -4.41 -1.85
C ASN A 632 30.58 -5.81 -1.19
N ALA A 633 30.68 -5.91 0.13
CA ALA A 633 30.57 -7.18 0.85
C ALA A 633 29.11 -7.49 1.29
N HIS A 634 28.15 -6.95 0.54
CA HIS A 634 26.72 -7.31 0.64
C HIS A 634 26.11 -7.44 -0.75
#